data_874bc450e763502ddae09075ee0a3f7a
#
_entry.id   874bc450e763502ddae09075ee0a3f7a
#
_cell.length_a   1.000
_cell.length_b   1.000
_cell.length_c   1.000
_cell.angle_alpha   90.00
_cell.angle_beta   90.00
_cell.angle_gamma   90.00
#
_symmetry.space_group_name_H-M   'P 1'
#
loop_
_entity.id
_entity.type
_entity.pdbx_description
1 polymer ?
#
loop_
_entity_poly.entity_id
_entity_poly.type
_entity_poly.pdbx_seq_one_letter_code
_entity_poly.pdbx_strand_id
1 'polypeptide(L)'
;MSARSALPVIATAAAAALLVGCTSTEPSGDGSKISLVKSGKLTTCTHLPYAPFQVKEGGKVVGFDVDIVDLVAEELDVEQEIVDTPFEGIQSGEDLNTNKCDVAAAGMTITTVREKNLDFSDPYFAATQALIAKKGAGYRTLGDLDGKSLGVQQSTTGEEYAKKHGEGVKLVQFEDLALLLTAVKTGQVDAAINDNGVLYDYVKDNGDTEVTAEFDTGESYGIAVRTGSDALREKINDVIKKARADGRYDRIYKKWFGAAPKK
;
A
#
# COMPACT_ATOMS: atom_id res chain seq x y z
N MET A 1 -71.26 57.27 -46.30
CA MET A 1 -70.79 57.80 -45.02
C MET A 1 -69.58 57.00 -44.62
N SER A 2 -68.38 57.56 -44.79
CA SER A 2 -67.10 56.88 -44.74
C SER A 2 -66.53 56.96 -43.31
N ALA A 3 -66.15 55.86 -42.75
CA ALA A 3 -65.36 55.81 -41.54
C ALA A 3 -63.95 55.30 -41.92
N ARG A 4 -62.98 56.15 -41.72
CA ARG A 4 -61.56 55.85 -41.93
C ARG A 4 -61.01 55.18 -40.65
N SER A 5 -60.56 53.98 -40.77
CA SER A 5 -59.84 53.29 -39.70
C SER A 5 -58.32 53.52 -39.85
N ALA A 6 -57.71 54.04 -38.83
CA ALA A 6 -56.25 54.20 -38.72
C ALA A 6 -55.64 52.93 -38.16
N LEU A 7 -54.63 52.39 -38.83
CA LEU A 7 -53.81 51.28 -38.35
C LEU A 7 -52.68 51.85 -37.48
N PRO A 8 -52.38 51.24 -36.31
CA PRO A 8 -51.13 51.53 -35.56
C PRO A 8 -49.98 50.72 -36.12
N VAL A 9 -48.86 51.42 -36.34
CA VAL A 9 -47.54 50.83 -36.61
C VAL A 9 -46.97 50.20 -35.32
N ILE A 10 -46.79 48.89 -35.36
CA ILE A 10 -46.10 48.17 -34.28
C ILE A 10 -44.60 48.17 -34.61
N ALA A 11 -43.82 48.87 -33.82
CA ALA A 11 -42.36 48.82 -33.87
C ALA A 11 -41.87 47.55 -33.13
N THR A 12 -41.34 46.60 -33.87
CA THR A 12 -40.71 45.39 -33.38
C THR A 12 -39.28 45.74 -32.90
N ALA A 13 -39.08 45.83 -31.61
CA ALA A 13 -37.75 45.90 -31.01
C ALA A 13 -37.12 44.48 -31.03
N ALA A 14 -36.10 44.30 -31.85
CA ALA A 14 -35.29 43.08 -31.83
C ALA A 14 -34.36 43.09 -30.58
N ALA A 15 -34.70 42.26 -29.60
CA ALA A 15 -33.84 41.98 -28.48
C ALA A 15 -32.74 40.98 -28.91
N ALA A 16 -31.52 41.46 -29.09
CA ALA A 16 -30.35 40.60 -29.28
C ALA A 16 -30.00 39.98 -27.95
N ALA A 17 -30.34 38.69 -27.75
CA ALA A 17 -29.87 37.90 -26.63
C ALA A 17 -28.38 37.54 -26.83
N LEU A 18 -27.50 38.20 -26.10
CA LEU A 18 -26.12 37.80 -25.96
C LEU A 18 -26.08 36.51 -25.12
N LEU A 19 -25.93 35.37 -25.79
CA LEU A 19 -25.53 34.11 -25.14
C LEU A 19 -24.09 34.27 -24.69
N VAL A 20 -23.90 34.64 -23.41
CA VAL A 20 -22.64 34.46 -22.71
C VAL A 20 -22.51 32.97 -22.50
N GLY A 21 -21.78 32.31 -23.39
CA GLY A 21 -21.32 30.94 -23.21
C GLY A 21 -20.37 30.92 -22.03
N CYS A 22 -20.82 30.45 -20.86
CA CYS A 22 -19.93 29.99 -19.82
C CYS A 22 -19.21 28.76 -20.36
N THR A 23 -18.06 28.94 -21.00
CA THR A 23 -17.08 27.89 -21.12
C THR A 23 -16.57 27.66 -19.70
N SER A 24 -17.11 26.67 -19.02
CA SER A 24 -16.46 26.07 -17.86
C SER A 24 -15.16 25.46 -18.38
N THR A 25 -14.10 26.24 -18.34
CA THR A 25 -12.74 25.71 -18.40
C THR A 25 -12.60 24.90 -17.12
N GLU A 26 -12.68 23.58 -17.24
CA GLU A 26 -12.20 22.69 -16.19
C GLU A 26 -10.77 23.16 -15.88
N PRO A 27 -10.43 23.47 -14.61
CA PRO A 27 -9.05 23.79 -14.28
C PRO A 27 -8.25 22.51 -14.55
N SER A 28 -7.36 22.59 -15.54
CA SER A 28 -6.24 21.66 -15.68
C SER A 28 -5.64 21.55 -14.27
N GLY A 29 -5.66 20.36 -13.66
CA GLY A 29 -5.25 20.15 -12.30
C GLY A 29 -3.88 20.79 -12.09
N ASP A 30 -3.84 21.82 -11.24
CA ASP A 30 -2.60 22.35 -10.73
C ASP A 30 -1.95 21.18 -9.96
N GLY A 31 -0.89 20.58 -10.53
CA GLY A 31 -0.16 19.46 -9.95
C GLY A 31 0.44 19.75 -8.56
N SER A 32 0.25 20.97 -8.04
CA SER A 32 0.69 21.41 -6.72
C SER A 32 -0.34 21.15 -5.60
N LYS A 33 -1.61 20.85 -5.91
CA LYS A 33 -2.67 20.71 -4.91
C LYS A 33 -2.96 19.23 -4.60
N ILE A 34 -2.71 18.84 -3.34
CA ILE A 34 -3.10 17.53 -2.84
C ILE A 34 -4.63 17.49 -2.69
N SER A 35 -5.26 16.53 -3.39
CA SER A 35 -6.70 16.27 -3.30
C SER A 35 -6.90 14.89 -2.67
N LEU A 36 -7.57 14.84 -1.52
CA LEU A 36 -7.85 13.60 -0.81
C LEU A 36 -9.23 13.06 -1.19
N VAL A 37 -9.36 11.73 -1.20
CA VAL A 37 -10.61 11.02 -1.48
C VAL A 37 -11.71 11.43 -0.50
N LYS A 38 -11.33 11.64 0.76
CA LYS A 38 -12.26 12.03 1.82
C LYS A 38 -11.76 13.30 2.52
N SER A 39 -12.58 14.34 2.55
CA SER A 39 -12.21 15.60 3.20
C SER A 39 -11.80 15.40 4.65
N GLY A 40 -10.64 15.94 5.04
CA GLY A 40 -10.10 15.85 6.40
C GLY A 40 -9.56 14.48 6.79
N LYS A 41 -9.41 13.55 5.84
CA LYS A 41 -8.88 12.21 6.07
C LYS A 41 -7.85 11.83 5.02
N LEU A 42 -6.74 11.25 5.45
CA LEU A 42 -5.82 10.52 4.59
C LEU A 42 -6.22 9.04 4.64
N THR A 43 -6.90 8.59 3.59
CA THR A 43 -7.36 7.19 3.52
C THR A 43 -6.21 6.28 3.10
N THR A 44 -5.93 5.27 3.93
CA THR A 44 -4.79 4.36 3.75
C THR A 44 -5.28 2.94 3.53
N CYS A 45 -5.11 2.41 2.33
CA CYS A 45 -5.31 0.99 2.05
C CYS A 45 -4.18 0.16 2.66
N THR A 46 -4.57 -0.90 3.35
CA THR A 46 -3.66 -1.88 3.93
C THR A 46 -4.31 -3.27 3.95
N HIS A 47 -3.52 -4.31 4.22
CA HIS A 47 -4.02 -5.67 4.35
C HIS A 47 -3.64 -6.24 5.72
N LEU A 48 -4.63 -6.73 6.46
CA LEU A 48 -4.47 -7.18 7.85
C LEU A 48 -4.66 -8.71 7.96
N PRO A 49 -3.92 -9.35 8.89
CA PRO A 49 -2.81 -8.81 9.69
C PRO A 49 -1.45 -8.98 9.01
N TYR A 50 -0.53 -8.05 9.24
CA TYR A 50 0.85 -8.13 8.74
C TYR A 50 1.82 -7.50 9.78
N ALA A 51 1.83 -8.06 11.01
CA ALA A 51 2.67 -7.56 12.10
C ALA A 51 4.18 -7.70 11.78
N PRO A 52 5.03 -6.73 12.16
CA PRO A 52 4.74 -5.54 12.97
C PRO A 52 4.38 -4.29 12.15
N PHE A 53 4.08 -4.42 10.85
CA PHE A 53 3.79 -3.29 9.95
C PHE A 53 2.36 -2.78 10.12
N GLN A 54 1.36 -3.68 10.14
CA GLN A 54 -0.04 -3.35 10.40
C GLN A 54 -0.77 -4.54 11.05
N VAL A 55 -1.43 -4.27 12.18
CA VAL A 55 -2.16 -5.27 12.95
C VAL A 55 -3.27 -4.62 13.78
N LYS A 56 -4.32 -5.37 14.11
CA LYS A 56 -5.37 -4.91 15.02
C LYS A 56 -4.98 -5.19 16.46
N GLU A 57 -4.87 -4.11 17.28
CA GLU A 57 -4.66 -4.17 18.72
C GLU A 57 -5.64 -3.26 19.44
N GLY A 58 -6.34 -3.79 20.44
CA GLY A 58 -7.29 -2.99 21.23
C GLY A 58 -8.39 -2.29 20.41
N GLY A 59 -8.79 -2.87 19.27
CA GLY A 59 -9.80 -2.30 18.38
C GLY A 59 -9.27 -1.24 17.41
N LYS A 60 -7.98 -0.94 17.44
CA LYS A 60 -7.32 -0.01 16.50
C LYS A 60 -6.35 -0.77 15.60
N VAL A 61 -6.09 -0.22 14.42
CA VAL A 61 -4.99 -0.66 13.58
C VAL A 61 -3.75 0.11 13.98
N VAL A 62 -2.67 -0.62 14.26
CA VAL A 62 -1.38 -0.08 14.67
C VAL A 62 -0.27 -0.80 13.91
N GLY A 63 0.92 -0.23 13.86
CA GLY A 63 2.05 -0.85 13.19
C GLY A 63 3.07 0.17 12.69
N PHE A 64 4.17 -0.33 12.17
CA PHE A 64 5.23 0.52 11.63
C PHE A 64 4.73 1.37 10.46
N ASP A 65 4.03 0.74 9.50
CA ASP A 65 3.46 1.43 8.34
C ASP A 65 2.42 2.48 8.77
N VAL A 66 1.58 2.13 9.76
CA VAL A 66 0.57 3.04 10.30
C VAL A 66 1.23 4.27 10.90
N ASP A 67 2.24 4.08 11.77
CA ASP A 67 2.96 5.18 12.41
C ASP A 67 3.69 6.07 11.38
N ILE A 68 4.22 5.50 10.27
CA ILE A 68 4.86 6.29 9.21
C ILE A 68 3.84 7.12 8.44
N VAL A 69 2.66 6.56 8.12
CA VAL A 69 1.60 7.31 7.42
C VAL A 69 0.94 8.34 8.35
N ASP A 70 0.89 8.09 9.67
CA ASP A 70 0.43 9.09 10.65
C ASP A 70 1.27 10.37 10.59
N LEU A 71 2.59 10.28 10.37
CA LEU A 71 3.43 11.46 10.17
C LEU A 71 3.03 12.27 8.93
N VAL A 72 2.55 11.58 7.88
CA VAL A 72 2.06 12.24 6.66
C VAL A 72 0.72 12.92 6.93
N ALA A 73 -0.19 12.24 7.63
CA ALA A 73 -1.47 12.79 8.02
C ALA A 73 -1.32 14.03 8.91
N GLU A 74 -0.41 13.99 9.90
CA GLU A 74 -0.05 15.14 10.74
C GLU A 74 0.45 16.33 9.93
N GLU A 75 1.36 16.10 8.96
CA GLU A 75 1.92 17.18 8.11
C GLU A 75 0.85 17.79 7.17
N LEU A 76 -0.20 17.03 6.84
CA LEU A 76 -1.34 17.48 6.04
C LEU A 76 -2.48 18.10 6.88
N ASP A 77 -2.36 18.11 8.21
CA ASP A 77 -3.40 18.53 9.16
C ASP A 77 -4.74 17.76 8.97
N VAL A 78 -4.63 16.44 8.80
CA VAL A 78 -5.76 15.51 8.65
C VAL A 78 -5.58 14.29 9.54
N GLU A 79 -6.61 13.46 9.69
CA GLU A 79 -6.54 12.17 10.38
C GLU A 79 -6.33 11.02 9.40
N GLN A 80 -5.52 10.03 9.77
CA GLN A 80 -5.41 8.79 9.01
C GLN A 80 -6.68 7.95 9.19
N GLU A 81 -7.23 7.42 8.09
CA GLU A 81 -8.33 6.46 8.08
C GLU A 81 -7.89 5.17 7.37
N ILE A 82 -7.82 4.08 8.12
CA ILE A 82 -7.39 2.79 7.60
C ILE A 82 -8.54 2.09 6.85
N VAL A 83 -8.24 1.59 5.66
CA VAL A 83 -9.12 0.76 4.82
C VAL A 83 -8.45 -0.61 4.66
N ASP A 84 -8.97 -1.60 5.40
CA ASP A 84 -8.53 -2.99 5.27
C ASP A 84 -9.13 -3.60 3.99
N THR A 85 -8.28 -4.12 3.11
CA THR A 85 -8.68 -4.63 1.79
C THR A 85 -7.73 -5.74 1.33
N PRO A 86 -8.14 -6.66 0.45
CA PRO A 86 -7.26 -7.69 -0.08
C PRO A 86 -6.01 -7.11 -0.75
N PHE A 87 -4.85 -7.74 -0.50
CA PHE A 87 -3.56 -7.27 -1.03
C PHE A 87 -3.53 -7.20 -2.56
N GLU A 88 -4.29 -8.06 -3.25
CA GLU A 88 -4.41 -8.06 -4.71
C GLU A 88 -4.89 -6.71 -5.27
N GLY A 89 -5.93 -6.11 -4.66
CA GLY A 89 -6.43 -4.80 -5.06
C GLY A 89 -5.44 -3.66 -4.81
N ILE A 90 -4.63 -3.81 -3.75
CA ILE A 90 -3.56 -2.84 -3.41
C ILE A 90 -2.43 -2.93 -4.44
N GLN A 91 -1.84 -4.12 -4.60
CA GLN A 91 -0.63 -4.32 -5.40
C GLN A 91 -0.86 -4.14 -6.90
N SER A 92 -2.08 -4.42 -7.40
CA SER A 92 -2.46 -4.18 -8.79
C SER A 92 -2.69 -2.69 -9.11
N GLY A 93 -2.85 -1.85 -8.08
CA GLY A 93 -3.20 -0.45 -8.19
C GLY A 93 -4.71 -0.17 -8.33
N GLU A 94 -5.55 -1.20 -8.35
CA GLU A 94 -7.00 -1.04 -8.51
C GLU A 94 -7.61 -0.17 -7.41
N ASP A 95 -7.27 -0.43 -6.16
CA ASP A 95 -7.84 0.30 -5.02
C ASP A 95 -7.49 1.80 -5.04
N LEU A 96 -6.27 2.16 -5.45
CA LEU A 96 -5.85 3.55 -5.58
C LEU A 96 -6.44 4.22 -6.83
N ASN A 97 -6.45 3.51 -7.97
CA ASN A 97 -6.95 4.05 -9.23
C ASN A 97 -8.48 4.22 -9.25
N THR A 98 -9.21 3.48 -8.42
CA THR A 98 -10.65 3.64 -8.22
C THR A 98 -11.02 4.64 -7.10
N ASN A 99 -10.03 5.34 -6.52
CA ASN A 99 -10.21 6.27 -5.41
C ASN A 99 -10.81 5.62 -4.15
N LYS A 100 -10.49 4.36 -3.88
CA LYS A 100 -10.83 3.72 -2.61
C LYS A 100 -9.98 4.27 -1.47
N CYS A 101 -8.71 4.59 -1.77
CA CYS A 101 -7.74 5.18 -0.84
C CYS A 101 -6.89 6.25 -1.53
N ASP A 102 -6.30 7.13 -0.71
CA ASP A 102 -5.31 8.11 -1.16
C ASP A 102 -3.92 7.51 -1.28
N VAL A 103 -3.56 6.65 -0.32
CA VAL A 103 -2.27 5.97 -0.23
C VAL A 103 -2.46 4.49 0.08
N ALA A 104 -1.43 3.68 -0.19
CA ALA A 104 -1.36 2.31 0.30
C ALA A 104 -0.02 2.10 1.01
N ALA A 105 -0.11 1.58 2.25
CA ALA A 105 1.00 1.14 3.08
C ALA A 105 0.65 -0.25 3.62
N ALA A 106 1.35 -1.28 3.14
CA ALA A 106 1.00 -2.67 3.38
C ALA A 106 2.24 -3.59 3.35
N GLY A 107 3.40 -3.09 3.82
CA GLY A 107 4.67 -3.80 3.66
C GLY A 107 4.97 -4.06 2.19
N MET A 108 4.67 -3.10 1.32
CA MET A 108 4.63 -3.36 -0.11
C MET A 108 5.96 -3.03 -0.79
N THR A 109 6.61 -4.04 -1.33
CA THR A 109 7.86 -3.92 -2.12
C THR A 109 7.62 -3.09 -3.38
N ILE A 110 8.51 -2.12 -3.62
CA ILE A 110 8.60 -1.40 -4.88
C ILE A 110 9.10 -2.37 -5.95
N THR A 111 8.34 -2.56 -7.03
CA THR A 111 8.73 -3.39 -8.16
C THR A 111 8.37 -2.74 -9.48
N THR A 112 9.16 -3.00 -10.53
CA THR A 112 8.89 -2.48 -11.88
C THR A 112 7.55 -2.94 -12.47
N VAL A 113 6.97 -4.02 -11.92
CA VAL A 113 5.63 -4.50 -12.32
C VAL A 113 4.57 -3.61 -11.69
N ARG A 114 4.69 -3.32 -10.39
CA ARG A 114 3.75 -2.44 -9.65
C ARG A 114 3.84 -0.98 -10.11
N GLU A 115 5.07 -0.50 -10.42
CA GLU A 115 5.30 0.86 -10.95
C GLU A 115 4.64 1.15 -12.30
N LYS A 116 4.11 0.14 -13.00
CA LYS A 116 3.31 0.36 -14.21
C LYS A 116 1.94 0.94 -13.90
N ASN A 117 1.43 0.70 -12.71
CA ASN A 117 0.06 1.06 -12.32
C ASN A 117 0.01 1.98 -11.08
N LEU A 118 1.14 2.18 -10.42
CA LEU A 118 1.28 2.91 -9.16
C LEU A 118 2.53 3.79 -9.21
N ASP A 119 2.50 4.92 -8.51
CA ASP A 119 3.71 5.64 -8.15
C ASP A 119 4.05 5.37 -6.69
N PHE A 120 5.34 5.29 -6.38
CA PHE A 120 5.83 5.00 -5.04
C PHE A 120 6.60 6.19 -4.45
N SER A 121 6.56 6.30 -3.13
CA SER A 121 7.48 7.13 -2.38
C SER A 121 8.92 6.62 -2.52
N ASP A 122 9.88 7.42 -2.05
CA ASP A 122 11.21 6.92 -1.76
C ASP A 122 11.14 5.73 -0.79
N PRO A 123 12.06 4.77 -0.88
CA PRO A 123 12.10 3.61 0.02
C PRO A 123 12.14 4.03 1.50
N TYR A 124 11.23 3.45 2.31
CA TYR A 124 11.22 3.71 3.75
C TYR A 124 11.68 2.53 4.60
N PHE A 125 11.66 1.30 4.08
CA PHE A 125 12.08 0.10 4.78
C PHE A 125 12.80 -0.86 3.83
N ALA A 126 13.92 -1.45 4.27
CA ALA A 126 14.61 -2.49 3.51
C ALA A 126 14.11 -3.87 3.97
N ALA A 127 13.71 -4.70 3.02
CA ALA A 127 13.21 -6.04 3.25
C ALA A 127 14.01 -7.09 2.47
N THR A 128 13.86 -8.34 2.86
CA THR A 128 14.38 -9.49 2.14
C THR A 128 13.42 -10.66 2.33
N GLN A 129 13.46 -11.65 1.46
CA GLN A 129 12.64 -12.83 1.62
C GLN A 129 13.25 -13.78 2.65
N ALA A 130 12.41 -14.47 3.42
CA ALA A 130 12.86 -15.45 4.41
C ALA A 130 12.00 -16.72 4.38
N LEU A 131 12.59 -17.82 4.81
CA LEU A 131 11.93 -19.13 4.91
C LEU A 131 11.62 -19.42 6.37
N ILE A 132 10.37 -19.77 6.66
CA ILE A 132 9.93 -20.25 7.97
C ILE A 132 9.48 -21.70 7.87
N ALA A 133 9.85 -22.49 8.88
CA ALA A 133 9.40 -23.89 9.02
C ALA A 133 9.21 -24.24 10.49
N LYS A 134 8.73 -25.45 10.75
CA LYS A 134 8.75 -26.01 12.11
C LYS A 134 10.19 -26.12 12.61
N LYS A 135 10.38 -25.85 13.89
CA LYS A 135 11.69 -25.92 14.53
C LYS A 135 12.35 -27.29 14.30
N GLY A 136 13.61 -27.24 13.84
CA GLY A 136 14.38 -28.45 13.53
C GLY A 136 14.10 -29.06 12.16
N ALA A 137 13.30 -28.44 11.30
CA ALA A 137 13.04 -28.94 9.95
C ALA A 137 14.27 -28.92 9.02
N GLY A 138 15.21 -27.99 9.29
CA GLY A 138 16.54 -27.98 8.66
C GLY A 138 16.62 -27.45 7.23
N TYR A 139 15.52 -26.94 6.65
CA TYR A 139 15.52 -26.34 5.31
C TYR A 139 16.36 -25.05 5.29
N ARG A 140 17.34 -24.93 4.41
CA ARG A 140 18.24 -23.78 4.27
C ARG A 140 18.14 -23.11 2.90
N THR A 141 17.59 -23.82 1.93
CA THR A 141 17.40 -23.36 0.54
C THR A 141 16.05 -23.83 0.05
N LEU A 142 15.54 -23.26 -1.03
CA LEU A 142 14.33 -23.77 -1.68
C LEU A 142 14.57 -25.16 -2.30
N GLY A 143 15.81 -25.51 -2.66
CA GLY A 143 16.15 -26.84 -3.15
C GLY A 143 15.96 -27.95 -2.11
N ASP A 144 16.06 -27.65 -0.80
CA ASP A 144 15.80 -28.62 0.27
C ASP A 144 14.31 -28.99 0.36
N LEU A 145 13.46 -28.26 -0.34
CA LEU A 145 12.01 -28.48 -0.43
C LEU A 145 11.59 -29.22 -1.71
N ASP A 146 12.53 -29.84 -2.46
CA ASP A 146 12.18 -30.66 -3.61
C ASP A 146 11.16 -31.75 -3.24
N GLY A 147 10.05 -31.83 -3.99
CA GLY A 147 8.92 -32.72 -3.72
C GLY A 147 8.03 -32.35 -2.52
N LYS A 148 8.39 -31.33 -1.73
CA LYS A 148 7.66 -30.83 -0.55
C LYS A 148 6.75 -29.66 -0.90
N SER A 149 5.94 -29.26 0.10
CA SER A 149 5.00 -28.14 -0.02
C SER A 149 5.58 -26.86 0.58
N LEU A 150 5.53 -25.77 -0.18
CA LEU A 150 5.91 -24.42 0.25
C LEU A 150 4.69 -23.50 0.19
N GLY A 151 4.30 -22.97 1.33
CA GLY A 151 3.28 -21.93 1.42
C GLY A 151 3.81 -20.60 0.90
N VAL A 152 3.00 -19.91 0.11
CA VAL A 152 3.27 -18.56 -0.40
C VAL A 152 2.02 -17.70 -0.21
N GLN A 153 2.20 -16.43 0.10
CA GLN A 153 1.08 -15.48 0.05
C GLN A 153 0.93 -15.01 -1.40
N GLN A 154 -0.29 -15.11 -1.94
CA GLN A 154 -0.56 -14.76 -3.33
C GLN A 154 -0.27 -13.27 -3.61
N SER A 155 0.16 -12.98 -4.85
CA SER A 155 0.42 -11.62 -5.34
C SER A 155 1.59 -10.89 -4.65
N THR A 156 2.46 -11.64 -3.95
CA THR A 156 3.64 -11.11 -3.26
C THR A 156 4.94 -11.41 -4.02
N THR A 157 5.98 -10.66 -3.68
CA THR A 157 7.34 -10.92 -4.18
C THR A 157 7.90 -12.24 -3.67
N GLY A 158 7.46 -12.72 -2.50
CA GLY A 158 7.78 -14.05 -1.98
C GLY A 158 7.23 -15.17 -2.86
N GLU A 159 5.99 -15.03 -3.35
CA GLU A 159 5.44 -15.97 -4.33
C GLU A 159 6.24 -15.95 -5.64
N GLU A 160 6.58 -14.76 -6.16
CA GLU A 160 7.38 -14.61 -7.38
C GLU A 160 8.77 -15.24 -7.22
N TYR A 161 9.41 -15.01 -6.05
CA TYR A 161 10.70 -15.60 -5.74
C TYR A 161 10.61 -17.15 -5.70
N ALA A 162 9.58 -17.70 -5.06
CA ALA A 162 9.37 -19.14 -4.99
C ALA A 162 9.10 -19.76 -6.38
N LYS A 163 8.30 -19.11 -7.23
CA LYS A 163 8.05 -19.54 -8.62
C LYS A 163 9.34 -19.59 -9.43
N LYS A 164 10.22 -18.62 -9.23
CA LYS A 164 11.47 -18.49 -10.00
C LYS A 164 12.56 -19.44 -9.53
N HIS A 165 12.65 -19.74 -8.24
CA HIS A 165 13.78 -20.44 -7.62
C HIS A 165 13.44 -21.78 -6.98
N GLY A 166 12.13 -22.13 -6.86
CA GLY A 166 11.64 -23.36 -6.23
C GLY A 166 11.36 -24.47 -7.23
N GLU A 167 12.34 -24.88 -8.05
CA GLU A 167 12.18 -26.00 -8.95
C GLU A 167 11.86 -27.29 -8.15
N GLY A 168 10.84 -28.05 -8.56
CA GLY A 168 10.40 -29.26 -7.87
C GLY A 168 9.54 -29.04 -6.62
N VAL A 169 9.38 -27.78 -6.16
CA VAL A 169 8.61 -27.44 -4.96
C VAL A 169 7.11 -27.31 -5.29
N LYS A 170 6.24 -27.84 -4.43
CA LYS A 170 4.79 -27.71 -4.57
C LYS A 170 4.33 -26.43 -3.89
N LEU A 171 4.02 -25.39 -4.68
CA LEU A 171 3.52 -24.14 -4.13
C LEU A 171 2.07 -24.25 -3.71
N VAL A 172 1.76 -23.78 -2.49
CA VAL A 172 0.40 -23.68 -1.93
C VAL A 172 0.15 -22.21 -1.61
N GLN A 173 -0.83 -21.63 -2.31
CA GLN A 173 -1.16 -20.19 -2.17
C GLN A 173 -2.12 -19.95 -1.01
N PHE A 174 -1.89 -18.86 -0.29
CA PHE A 174 -2.74 -18.36 0.78
C PHE A 174 -3.07 -16.88 0.51
N GLU A 175 -4.25 -16.45 0.93
CA GLU A 175 -4.70 -15.07 0.74
C GLU A 175 -3.96 -14.11 1.67
N ASP A 176 -3.74 -14.53 2.93
CA ASP A 176 -3.12 -13.70 3.95
C ASP A 176 -2.00 -14.42 4.73
N LEU A 177 -1.20 -13.62 5.45
CA LEU A 177 -0.08 -14.10 6.26
C LEU A 177 -0.54 -15.01 7.41
N ALA A 178 -1.70 -14.74 8.02
CA ALA A 178 -2.16 -15.53 9.17
C ALA A 178 -2.52 -16.96 8.77
N LEU A 179 -3.17 -17.12 7.63
CA LEU A 179 -3.46 -18.44 7.04
C LEU A 179 -2.17 -19.16 6.66
N LEU A 180 -1.23 -18.47 6.03
CA LEU A 180 0.08 -18.99 5.64
C LEU A 180 0.85 -19.53 6.87
N LEU A 181 0.96 -18.74 7.94
CA LEU A 181 1.67 -19.14 9.15
C LEU A 181 0.95 -20.24 9.92
N THR A 182 -0.38 -20.24 9.91
CA THR A 182 -1.18 -21.34 10.46
C THR A 182 -0.92 -22.66 9.71
N ALA A 183 -0.78 -22.62 8.39
CA ALA A 183 -0.47 -23.78 7.57
C ALA A 183 0.90 -24.39 7.90
N VAL A 184 1.93 -23.56 8.19
CA VAL A 184 3.23 -24.03 8.69
C VAL A 184 3.08 -24.69 10.07
N LYS A 185 2.41 -23.99 10.99
CA LYS A 185 2.23 -24.47 12.39
C LYS A 185 1.48 -25.80 12.46
N THR A 186 0.45 -25.98 11.65
CA THR A 186 -0.34 -27.23 11.59
C THR A 186 0.35 -28.33 10.78
N GLY A 187 1.34 -27.99 9.93
CA GLY A 187 2.00 -28.93 9.02
C GLY A 187 1.19 -29.20 7.74
N GLN A 188 0.29 -28.29 7.39
CA GLN A 188 -0.39 -28.31 6.09
C GLN A 188 0.60 -28.04 4.95
N VAL A 189 1.63 -27.23 5.21
CA VAL A 189 2.80 -27.03 4.37
C VAL A 189 4.08 -27.33 5.15
N ASP A 190 5.14 -27.75 4.46
CA ASP A 190 6.43 -28.08 5.07
C ASP A 190 7.19 -26.83 5.50
N ALA A 191 7.07 -25.74 4.74
CA ALA A 191 7.66 -24.43 5.01
C ALA A 191 6.80 -23.33 4.38
N ALA A 192 7.12 -22.06 4.69
CA ALA A 192 6.56 -20.92 3.96
C ALA A 192 7.64 -19.87 3.70
N ILE A 193 7.43 -19.06 2.66
CA ILE A 193 8.28 -17.91 2.33
C ILE A 193 7.45 -16.63 2.45
N ASN A 194 8.03 -15.61 3.09
CA ASN A 194 7.49 -14.27 3.20
C ASN A 194 8.62 -13.32 3.61
N ASP A 195 8.32 -12.04 3.79
CA ASP A 195 9.30 -11.02 4.15
C ASP A 195 9.89 -11.27 5.55
N ASN A 196 11.18 -11.06 5.68
CA ASN A 196 11.91 -11.35 6.90
C ASN A 196 11.37 -10.63 8.14
N GLY A 197 10.95 -9.35 7.99
CA GLY A 197 10.43 -8.55 9.10
C GLY A 197 9.24 -9.19 9.80
N VAL A 198 8.29 -9.73 9.04
CA VAL A 198 7.08 -10.39 9.59
C VAL A 198 7.39 -11.77 10.15
N LEU A 199 8.29 -12.53 9.51
CA LEU A 199 8.64 -13.87 9.98
C LEU A 199 9.45 -13.81 11.28
N TYR A 200 10.39 -12.86 11.40
CA TYR A 200 11.11 -12.66 12.66
C TYR A 200 10.23 -12.17 13.80
N ASP A 201 9.21 -11.37 13.49
CA ASP A 201 8.25 -10.96 14.50
C ASP A 201 7.41 -12.16 14.96
N TYR A 202 6.90 -12.95 14.04
CA TYR A 202 6.08 -14.12 14.34
C TYR A 202 6.77 -15.15 15.22
N VAL A 203 8.04 -15.49 14.96
CA VAL A 203 8.75 -16.54 15.72
C VAL A 203 9.08 -16.12 17.16
N LYS A 204 8.98 -14.84 17.52
CA LYS A 204 9.15 -14.39 18.92
C LYS A 204 8.14 -15.04 19.85
N ASP A 205 6.89 -15.16 19.38
CA ASP A 205 5.77 -15.70 20.17
C ASP A 205 5.38 -17.14 19.75
N ASN A 206 6.04 -17.70 18.73
CA ASN A 206 5.78 -19.02 18.20
C ASN A 206 7.05 -19.87 18.14
N GLY A 207 7.60 -20.21 19.33
CA GLY A 207 8.87 -20.93 19.46
C GLY A 207 8.89 -22.37 18.95
N ASP A 208 7.78 -22.88 18.43
CA ASP A 208 7.65 -24.15 17.68
C ASP A 208 7.97 -24.01 16.19
N THR A 209 8.22 -22.78 15.73
CA THR A 209 8.68 -22.42 14.38
C THR A 209 10.00 -21.66 14.45
N GLU A 210 10.71 -21.61 13.34
CA GLU A 210 11.96 -20.84 13.20
C GLU A 210 12.12 -20.30 11.78
N VAL A 211 12.77 -19.14 11.66
CA VAL A 211 13.28 -18.65 10.37
C VAL A 211 14.52 -19.47 10.05
N THR A 212 14.49 -20.24 8.97
CA THR A 212 15.53 -21.19 8.61
C THR A 212 16.53 -20.66 7.60
N ALA A 213 16.12 -19.69 6.78
CA ALA A 213 16.97 -19.02 5.79
C ALA A 213 16.47 -17.61 5.49
N GLU A 214 17.37 -16.75 5.03
CA GLU A 214 17.06 -15.48 4.38
C GLU A 214 17.66 -15.45 2.98
N PHE A 215 16.97 -14.78 2.06
CA PHE A 215 17.38 -14.61 0.67
C PHE A 215 17.50 -13.11 0.40
N ASP A 216 18.71 -12.62 0.23
CA ASP A 216 18.95 -11.21 -0.09
C ASP A 216 18.39 -10.91 -1.49
N THR A 217 17.21 -10.32 -1.52
CA THR A 217 16.48 -9.95 -2.73
C THR A 217 16.64 -8.47 -3.07
N GLY A 218 17.27 -7.68 -2.20
CA GLY A 218 17.43 -6.24 -2.36
C GLY A 218 16.11 -5.47 -2.38
N GLU A 219 15.08 -6.00 -1.72
CA GLU A 219 13.75 -5.40 -1.69
C GLU A 219 13.68 -4.17 -0.78
N SER A 220 12.79 -3.26 -1.14
CA SER A 220 12.48 -2.09 -0.31
C SER A 220 10.99 -1.78 -0.39
N TYR A 221 10.41 -1.39 0.75
CA TYR A 221 9.02 -0.93 0.80
C TYR A 221 8.90 0.54 0.45
N GLY A 222 7.83 0.86 -0.28
CA GLY A 222 7.38 2.21 -0.59
C GLY A 222 5.91 2.40 -0.23
N ILE A 223 5.54 3.62 0.11
CA ILE A 223 4.14 4.01 0.19
C ILE A 223 3.66 4.30 -1.22
N ALA A 224 2.63 3.58 -1.68
CA ALA A 224 2.10 3.78 -3.01
C ALA A 224 1.03 4.86 -3.04
N VAL A 225 0.98 5.58 -4.14
CA VAL A 225 -0.08 6.53 -4.51
C VAL A 225 -0.58 6.20 -5.90
N ARG A 226 -1.75 6.70 -6.27
CA ARG A 226 -2.26 6.62 -7.64
C ARG A 226 -1.29 7.30 -8.60
N THR A 227 -1.09 6.71 -9.77
CA THR A 227 -0.23 7.28 -10.83
C THR A 227 -0.62 8.73 -11.13
N GLY A 228 0.39 9.61 -11.13
CA GLY A 228 0.25 11.05 -11.35
C GLY A 228 -0.17 11.85 -10.10
N SER A 229 -0.20 11.24 -8.91
CA SER A 229 -0.41 11.95 -7.63
C SER A 229 0.91 12.53 -7.09
N ASP A 230 1.67 13.23 -7.94
CA ASP A 230 3.03 13.70 -7.65
C ASP A 230 3.10 14.57 -6.39
N ALA A 231 2.15 15.51 -6.20
CA ALA A 231 2.16 16.38 -5.03
C ALA A 231 2.04 15.60 -3.71
N LEU A 232 1.22 14.55 -3.67
CA LEU A 232 1.09 13.69 -2.49
C LEU A 232 2.35 12.84 -2.30
N ARG A 233 2.88 12.26 -3.37
CA ARG A 233 4.11 11.47 -3.35
C ARG A 233 5.31 12.27 -2.87
N GLU A 234 5.50 13.49 -3.38
CA GLU A 234 6.56 14.40 -2.93
C GLU A 234 6.40 14.80 -1.46
N LYS A 235 5.15 15.05 -1.02
CA LYS A 235 4.86 15.32 0.40
C LYS A 235 5.26 14.15 1.28
N ILE A 236 4.95 12.90 0.88
CA ILE A 236 5.34 11.67 1.61
C ILE A 236 6.88 11.60 1.71
N ASN A 237 7.59 11.82 0.60
CA ASN A 237 9.06 11.81 0.58
C ASN A 237 9.67 12.86 1.52
N ASP A 238 9.13 14.08 1.50
CA ASP A 238 9.56 15.15 2.40
C ASP A 238 9.35 14.79 3.88
N VAL A 239 8.21 14.18 4.21
CA VAL A 239 7.90 13.74 5.58
C VAL A 239 8.85 12.64 6.03
N ILE A 240 9.07 11.62 5.22
CA ILE A 240 10.01 10.52 5.53
C ILE A 240 11.43 11.08 5.72
N LYS A 241 11.87 11.97 4.84
CA LYS A 241 13.18 12.63 4.93
C LYS A 241 13.33 13.45 6.21
N LYS A 242 12.33 14.27 6.56
CA LYS A 242 12.31 15.04 7.82
C LYS A 242 12.32 14.11 9.03
N ALA A 243 11.50 13.06 9.04
CA ALA A 243 11.41 12.10 10.14
C ALA A 243 12.74 11.36 10.38
N ARG A 244 13.49 11.05 9.32
CA ARG A 244 14.85 10.50 9.44
C ARG A 244 15.82 11.52 10.01
N ALA A 245 15.76 12.77 9.58
CA ALA A 245 16.66 13.83 10.03
C ALA A 245 16.45 14.22 11.51
N ASP A 246 15.19 14.22 11.99
CA ASP A 246 14.83 14.62 13.36
C ASP A 246 14.68 13.44 14.34
N GLY A 247 14.94 12.20 13.87
CA GLY A 247 14.93 10.99 14.67
C GLY A 247 13.54 10.43 14.98
N ARG A 248 12.45 10.96 14.40
CA ARG A 248 11.10 10.36 14.52
C ARG A 248 11.07 8.97 13.90
N TYR A 249 11.66 8.81 12.73
CA TYR A 249 11.77 7.52 12.06
C TYR A 249 12.48 6.48 12.95
N ASP A 250 13.62 6.81 13.56
CA ASP A 250 14.37 5.90 14.42
C ASP A 250 13.58 5.50 15.68
N ARG A 251 12.79 6.43 16.24
CA ARG A 251 11.90 6.12 17.37
C ARG A 251 10.78 5.15 16.98
N ILE A 252 10.14 5.36 15.83
CA ILE A 252 9.11 4.47 15.29
C ILE A 252 9.71 3.11 14.99
N TYR A 253 10.85 3.06 14.32
CA TYR A 253 11.55 1.82 14.00
C TYR A 253 11.88 1.03 15.28
N LYS A 254 12.47 1.70 16.29
CA LYS A 254 12.78 1.07 17.56
C LYS A 254 11.55 0.57 18.32
N LYS A 255 10.42 1.28 18.24
CA LYS A 255 9.14 0.86 18.84
C LYS A 255 8.71 -0.50 18.32
N TRP A 256 8.83 -0.74 17.04
CA TRP A 256 8.30 -1.95 16.39
C TRP A 256 9.33 -3.08 16.25
N PHE A 257 10.60 -2.75 16.05
CA PHE A 257 11.67 -3.74 15.82
C PHE A 257 12.64 -3.91 17.00
N GLY A 258 12.47 -3.15 18.09
CA GLY A 258 13.27 -3.27 19.32
C GLY A 258 14.68 -2.68 19.25
N ALA A 259 15.17 -2.34 18.06
CA ALA A 259 16.49 -1.73 17.83
C ALA A 259 16.40 -0.59 16.83
N ALA A 260 17.41 0.27 16.77
CA ALA A 260 17.50 1.27 15.71
C ALA A 260 17.81 0.61 14.35
N PRO A 261 17.42 1.22 13.21
CA PRO A 261 17.76 0.69 11.91
C PRO A 261 19.27 0.56 11.74
N LYS A 262 19.71 -0.48 11.06
CA LYS A 262 21.14 -0.61 10.68
C LYS A 262 21.44 0.50 9.65
N LYS A 263 22.53 1.24 9.88
CA LYS A 263 23.00 2.30 8.98
C LYS A 263 23.67 1.70 7.75
#